data_872dc5adf78288ad61b012886d4589a8
#
_entry.id   872dc5adf78288ad61b012886d4589a8
#
_cell.length_a   1.000
_cell.length_b   1.000
_cell.length_c   1.000
_cell.angle_alpha   90.00
_cell.angle_beta   90.00
_cell.angle_gamma   90.00
#
_symmetry.space_group_name_H-M   'P 1'
#
loop_
_entity.id
_entity.type
_entity.pdbx_description
1 polymer ?
#
loop_
_entity_poly.entity_id
_entity_poly.type
_entity_poly.pdbx_seq_one_letter_code
_entity_poly.pdbx_strand_id
1 'polypeptide(L)'
;MTVHTARMYMEVVTRKNEKKMISEGLPQAIKMLKSLDPEVIVFGCTSGGALGGLEHDQEIESKIEKKAKVKCVTVLSSVIDELRKMGAKKIGVFTPYINEVSKDIRISLEEANFKVPFVRGMGLIHNMDVGKVTPDEICHFVLQKRDPSTLVEAYFLSCTNWRAYESLPLLKKKLSVPIVTSNQAVIQSVKNYLGEIGS
;
A
#
# COMPACT_ATOMS: atom_id res chain seq x y z
N MET A 1 0.68 19.78 -12.49
CA MET A 1 -0.20 18.72 -11.93
C MET A 1 -0.80 19.22 -10.62
N THR A 2 -2.10 19.06 -10.43
CA THR A 2 -2.80 19.32 -9.15
C THR A 2 -3.26 18.01 -8.53
N VAL A 3 -3.29 17.94 -7.19
CA VAL A 3 -3.74 16.75 -6.47
C VAL A 3 -4.95 17.12 -5.62
N HIS A 4 -6.03 16.36 -5.77
CA HIS A 4 -7.26 16.50 -4.99
C HIS A 4 -7.52 15.22 -4.22
N THR A 5 -8.01 15.34 -2.99
CA THR A 5 -8.23 14.19 -2.12
C THR A 5 -9.67 14.12 -1.63
N ALA A 6 -10.34 13.00 -1.88
CA ALA A 6 -11.59 12.62 -1.24
C ALA A 6 -11.30 11.58 -0.17
N ARG A 7 -11.52 11.93 1.09
CA ARG A 7 -11.26 11.02 2.22
C ARG A 7 -12.46 10.13 2.49
N MET A 8 -12.20 8.84 2.66
CA MET A 8 -13.18 7.88 3.18
C MET A 8 -12.95 7.68 4.67
N TYR A 9 -14.03 7.67 5.45
CA TYR A 9 -13.93 7.55 6.91
C TYR A 9 -13.47 6.16 7.32
N MET A 10 -12.40 6.12 8.12
CA MET A 10 -11.92 4.92 8.80
C MET A 10 -11.11 5.32 10.05
N GLU A 11 -11.66 5.07 11.23
CA GLU A 11 -11.00 5.34 12.51
C GLU A 11 -10.17 4.14 12.99
N VAL A 12 -10.77 2.96 12.89
CA VAL A 12 -10.20 1.69 13.35
C VAL A 12 -9.95 0.78 12.16
N VAL A 13 -8.70 0.33 12.00
CA VAL A 13 -8.24 -0.50 10.89
C VAL A 13 -8.51 -1.97 11.18
N THR A 14 -9.67 -2.44 10.73
CA THR A 14 -10.12 -3.84 10.78
C THR A 14 -10.79 -4.23 9.48
N ARG A 15 -10.83 -5.52 9.15
CA ARG A 15 -11.52 -6.03 7.94
C ARG A 15 -12.97 -5.54 7.85
N LYS A 16 -13.69 -5.49 9.01
CA LYS A 16 -15.06 -5.00 9.06
C LYS A 16 -15.17 -3.54 8.64
N ASN A 17 -14.31 -2.69 9.19
CA ASN A 17 -14.33 -1.26 8.91
C ASN A 17 -13.82 -0.94 7.50
N GLU A 18 -12.87 -1.70 6.97
CA GLU A 18 -12.43 -1.56 5.59
C GLU A 18 -13.54 -1.93 4.60
N LYS A 19 -14.28 -3.02 4.84
CA LYS A 19 -15.48 -3.35 4.05
C LYS A 19 -16.49 -2.22 4.06
N LYS A 20 -16.78 -1.65 5.25
CA LYS A 20 -17.70 -0.52 5.39
C LYS A 20 -17.19 0.72 4.66
N MET A 21 -15.93 1.09 4.83
CA MET A 21 -15.30 2.21 4.14
C MET A 21 -15.44 2.08 2.61
N ILE A 22 -15.19 0.89 2.06
CA ILE A 22 -15.27 0.64 0.61
C ILE A 22 -16.73 0.63 0.14
N SER A 23 -17.65 -0.01 0.87
CA SER A 23 -19.05 -0.09 0.44
C SER A 23 -19.78 1.24 0.51
N GLU A 24 -19.54 2.04 1.54
CA GLU A 24 -20.24 3.30 1.80
C GLU A 24 -19.47 4.52 1.29
N GLY A 25 -18.16 4.58 1.53
CA GLY A 25 -17.32 5.75 1.23
C GLY A 25 -16.87 5.84 -0.22
N LEU A 26 -16.48 4.71 -0.83
CA LEU A 26 -15.94 4.72 -2.19
C LEU A 26 -16.89 5.29 -3.25
N PRO A 27 -18.21 5.00 -3.26
CA PRO A 27 -19.12 5.59 -4.23
C PRO A 27 -19.19 7.12 -4.16
N GLN A 28 -19.15 7.67 -2.94
CA GLN A 28 -19.16 9.11 -2.73
C GLN A 28 -17.84 9.77 -3.12
N ALA A 29 -16.70 9.15 -2.75
CA ALA A 29 -15.38 9.62 -3.12
C ALA A 29 -15.22 9.69 -4.65
N ILE A 30 -15.65 8.66 -5.38
CA ILE A 30 -15.65 8.64 -6.85
C ILE A 30 -16.50 9.81 -7.40
N LYS A 31 -17.71 10.03 -6.87
CA LYS A 31 -18.58 11.11 -7.31
C LYS A 31 -17.92 12.49 -7.13
N MET A 32 -17.26 12.69 -5.98
CA MET A 32 -16.58 13.97 -5.68
C MET A 32 -15.38 14.18 -6.61
N LEU A 33 -14.52 13.17 -6.78
CA LEU A 33 -13.33 13.31 -7.64
C LEU A 33 -13.68 13.43 -9.12
N LYS A 34 -14.68 12.68 -9.59
CA LYS A 34 -15.13 12.75 -10.98
C LYS A 34 -15.58 14.16 -11.40
N SER A 35 -16.12 14.97 -10.48
CA SER A 35 -16.54 16.35 -10.79
C SER A 35 -15.40 17.30 -11.16
N LEU A 36 -14.16 16.86 -10.96
CA LEU A 36 -12.94 17.61 -11.27
C LEU A 36 -12.30 17.20 -12.61
N ASP A 37 -12.92 16.24 -13.32
CA ASP A 37 -12.40 15.68 -14.56
C ASP A 37 -10.92 15.26 -14.46
N PRO A 38 -10.55 14.37 -13.53
CA PRO A 38 -9.17 14.01 -13.28
C PRO A 38 -8.61 13.12 -14.39
N GLU A 39 -7.32 13.22 -14.69
CA GLU A 39 -6.62 12.32 -15.63
C GLU A 39 -6.45 10.91 -15.08
N VAL A 40 -6.35 10.78 -13.75
CA VAL A 40 -6.20 9.50 -13.04
C VAL A 40 -6.80 9.59 -11.65
N ILE A 41 -7.39 8.50 -11.17
CA ILE A 41 -7.83 8.35 -9.77
C ILE A 41 -6.96 7.31 -9.09
N VAL A 42 -6.47 7.63 -7.89
CA VAL A 42 -5.70 6.71 -7.06
C VAL A 42 -6.58 6.17 -5.94
N PHE A 43 -6.65 4.84 -5.81
CA PHE A 43 -7.17 4.21 -4.60
C PHE A 43 -6.04 4.07 -3.57
N GLY A 44 -5.95 5.03 -2.66
CA GLY A 44 -4.85 5.24 -1.73
C GLY A 44 -4.94 4.42 -0.44
N CYS A 45 -5.39 3.16 -0.48
CA CYS A 45 -5.51 2.30 0.69
C CYS A 45 -4.97 0.89 0.43
N THR A 46 -3.79 0.57 1.00
CA THR A 46 -3.13 -0.72 0.79
C THR A 46 -3.93 -1.88 1.39
N SER A 47 -4.34 -1.76 2.65
CA SER A 47 -5.07 -2.82 3.35
C SER A 47 -6.48 -3.00 2.81
N GLY A 48 -7.14 -1.91 2.42
CA GLY A 48 -8.45 -1.99 1.77
C GLY A 48 -8.40 -2.68 0.40
N GLY A 49 -7.33 -2.46 -0.39
CA GLY A 49 -7.12 -3.20 -1.64
C GLY A 49 -6.86 -4.68 -1.40
N ALA A 50 -6.04 -5.00 -0.40
CA ALA A 50 -5.67 -6.38 -0.08
C ALA A 50 -6.78 -7.21 0.62
N LEU A 51 -7.91 -6.60 0.94
CA LEU A 51 -8.97 -7.22 1.72
C LEU A 51 -9.54 -8.48 1.06
N GLY A 52 -9.10 -9.65 1.55
CA GLY A 52 -9.54 -10.94 1.02
C GLY A 52 -8.77 -11.43 -0.20
N GLY A 53 -7.73 -10.72 -0.66
CA GLY A 53 -6.84 -11.16 -1.74
C GLY A 53 -6.72 -10.17 -2.90
N LEU A 54 -5.99 -10.57 -3.92
CA LEU A 54 -5.67 -9.72 -5.07
C LEU A 54 -6.88 -9.37 -5.94
N GLU A 55 -7.82 -10.29 -6.09
CA GLU A 55 -9.02 -10.10 -6.89
C GLU A 55 -9.83 -8.88 -6.41
N HIS A 56 -9.90 -8.68 -5.10
CA HIS A 56 -10.60 -7.54 -4.53
C HIS A 56 -10.02 -6.18 -4.94
N ASP A 57 -8.69 -6.07 -5.04
CA ASP A 57 -8.03 -4.85 -5.53
C ASP A 57 -8.41 -4.55 -6.98
N GLN A 58 -8.46 -5.60 -7.82
CA GLN A 58 -8.88 -5.50 -9.22
C GLN A 58 -10.37 -5.13 -9.37
N GLU A 59 -11.23 -5.62 -8.48
CA GLU A 59 -12.64 -5.22 -8.43
C GLU A 59 -12.80 -3.74 -8.08
N ILE A 60 -12.02 -3.22 -7.12
CA ILE A 60 -12.00 -1.80 -6.76
C ILE A 60 -11.55 -0.95 -7.95
N GLU A 61 -10.44 -1.33 -8.60
CA GLU A 61 -9.93 -0.68 -9.80
C GLU A 61 -11.01 -0.60 -10.88
N SER A 62 -11.58 -1.74 -11.26
CA SER A 62 -12.64 -1.84 -12.27
C SER A 62 -13.87 -1.00 -11.90
N LYS A 63 -14.27 -0.99 -10.63
CA LYS A 63 -15.41 -0.19 -10.15
C LYS A 63 -15.17 1.31 -10.28
N ILE A 64 -13.96 1.77 -9.95
CA ILE A 64 -13.58 3.18 -10.10
C ILE A 64 -13.56 3.56 -11.57
N GLU A 65 -12.88 2.80 -12.42
CA GLU A 65 -12.77 3.07 -13.86
C GLU A 65 -14.14 3.09 -14.56
N LYS A 66 -15.01 2.14 -14.24
CA LYS A 66 -16.38 2.10 -14.80
C LYS A 66 -17.21 3.32 -14.41
N LYS A 67 -17.08 3.81 -13.15
CA LYS A 67 -17.88 4.93 -12.66
C LYS A 67 -17.31 6.30 -13.02
N ALA A 68 -16.01 6.45 -12.94
CA ALA A 68 -15.34 7.72 -13.21
C ALA A 68 -15.04 7.92 -14.70
N LYS A 69 -14.87 6.84 -15.47
CA LYS A 69 -14.45 6.84 -16.89
C LYS A 69 -13.01 7.33 -17.10
N VAL A 70 -12.18 7.16 -16.07
CA VAL A 70 -10.75 7.48 -16.11
C VAL A 70 -9.94 6.33 -15.54
N LYS A 71 -8.63 6.28 -15.82
CA LYS A 71 -7.72 5.26 -15.27
C LYS A 71 -7.72 5.31 -13.76
N CYS A 72 -7.75 4.12 -13.15
CA CYS A 72 -7.49 3.95 -11.73
C CYS A 72 -6.12 3.32 -11.51
N VAL A 73 -5.41 3.81 -10.50
CA VAL A 73 -4.17 3.21 -9.98
C VAL A 73 -4.43 2.79 -8.55
N THR A 74 -4.21 1.52 -8.21
CA THR A 74 -4.30 1.05 -6.82
C THR A 74 -2.91 0.94 -6.20
N VAL A 75 -2.85 1.05 -4.88
CA VAL A 75 -1.58 0.91 -4.14
C VAL A 75 -1.05 -0.52 -4.25
N LEU A 76 -1.92 -1.52 -4.11
CA LEU A 76 -1.49 -2.92 -4.10
C LEU A 76 -0.93 -3.35 -5.45
N SER A 77 -1.63 -3.07 -6.54
CA SER A 77 -1.14 -3.34 -7.90
C SER A 77 0.19 -2.62 -8.17
N SER A 78 0.31 -1.36 -7.73
CA SER A 78 1.56 -0.59 -7.88
C SER A 78 2.74 -1.22 -7.14
N VAL A 79 2.52 -1.74 -5.93
CA VAL A 79 3.56 -2.45 -5.16
C VAL A 79 3.97 -3.73 -5.85
N ILE A 80 3.01 -4.51 -6.34
CA ILE A 80 3.25 -5.76 -7.08
C ILE A 80 4.11 -5.49 -8.31
N ASP A 81 3.77 -4.46 -9.09
CA ASP A 81 4.50 -4.10 -10.29
C ASP A 81 5.92 -3.63 -9.98
N GLU A 82 6.11 -2.86 -8.90
CA GLU A 82 7.44 -2.41 -8.50
C GLU A 82 8.32 -3.57 -8.04
N LEU A 83 7.77 -4.51 -7.27
CA LEU A 83 8.47 -5.72 -6.86
C LEU A 83 8.84 -6.62 -8.06
N ARG A 84 7.95 -6.73 -9.07
CA ARG A 84 8.22 -7.46 -10.32
C ARG A 84 9.33 -6.81 -11.14
N LYS A 85 9.32 -5.48 -11.28
CA LYS A 85 10.39 -4.73 -11.97
C LYS A 85 11.76 -4.96 -11.34
N MET A 86 11.82 -5.13 -10.01
CA MET A 86 13.05 -5.45 -9.30
C MET A 86 13.49 -6.91 -9.47
N GLY A 87 12.67 -7.77 -10.08
CA GLY A 87 12.91 -9.22 -10.18
C GLY A 87 12.80 -9.95 -8.85
N ALA A 88 12.29 -9.32 -7.80
CA ALA A 88 12.19 -9.90 -6.48
C ALA A 88 11.10 -11.00 -6.44
N LYS A 89 11.41 -12.13 -5.81
CA LYS A 89 10.49 -13.28 -5.65
C LYS A 89 10.18 -13.59 -4.19
N LYS A 90 11.09 -13.26 -3.27
CA LYS A 90 10.95 -13.49 -1.82
C LYS A 90 10.87 -12.16 -1.09
N ILE A 91 9.73 -11.86 -0.49
CA ILE A 91 9.40 -10.55 0.07
C ILE A 91 9.19 -10.66 1.58
N GLY A 92 9.99 -9.93 2.36
CA GLY A 92 9.71 -9.71 3.78
C GLY A 92 8.78 -8.52 3.94
N VAL A 93 7.71 -8.66 4.72
CA VAL A 93 6.68 -7.62 4.83
C VAL A 93 6.62 -7.06 6.23
N PHE A 94 6.57 -5.74 6.33
CA PHE A 94 6.33 -4.98 7.56
C PHE A 94 5.08 -4.12 7.41
N THR A 95 4.25 -4.11 8.46
CA THR A 95 2.99 -3.37 8.47
C THR A 95 2.79 -2.69 9.82
N PRO A 96 2.01 -1.61 9.92
CA PRO A 96 1.55 -1.11 11.21
C PRO A 96 0.42 -1.94 11.82
N TYR A 97 -0.24 -2.79 11.03
CA TYR A 97 -1.53 -3.40 11.33
C TYR A 97 -1.46 -4.55 12.34
N ILE A 98 -2.64 -4.92 12.84
CA ILE A 98 -2.90 -6.18 13.55
C ILE A 98 -2.74 -7.38 12.61
N ASN A 99 -2.61 -8.58 13.18
CA ASN A 99 -2.36 -9.81 12.42
C ASN A 99 -3.46 -10.11 11.39
N GLU A 100 -4.72 -9.83 11.70
CA GLU A 100 -5.86 -10.07 10.80
C GLU A 100 -5.68 -9.32 9.47
N VAL A 101 -5.37 -8.03 9.53
CA VAL A 101 -5.17 -7.17 8.35
C VAL A 101 -3.85 -7.49 7.65
N SER A 102 -2.80 -7.75 8.42
CA SER A 102 -1.49 -8.15 7.89
C SER A 102 -1.53 -9.44 7.09
N LYS A 103 -2.44 -10.38 7.44
CA LYS A 103 -2.66 -11.63 6.72
C LYS A 103 -3.20 -11.40 5.31
N ASP A 104 -4.08 -10.42 5.12
CA ASP A 104 -4.61 -10.11 3.79
C ASP A 104 -3.50 -9.60 2.84
N ILE A 105 -2.56 -8.80 3.36
CA ILE A 105 -1.38 -8.38 2.59
C ILE A 105 -0.55 -9.59 2.14
N ARG A 106 -0.32 -10.57 3.04
CA ARG A 106 0.37 -11.81 2.68
C ARG A 106 -0.34 -12.54 1.56
N ILE A 107 -1.65 -12.80 1.72
CA ILE A 107 -2.47 -13.55 0.76
C ILE A 107 -2.36 -12.90 -0.62
N SER A 108 -2.57 -11.58 -0.71
CA SER A 108 -2.52 -10.86 -2.00
C SER A 108 -1.15 -10.95 -2.68
N LEU A 109 -0.05 -10.90 -1.92
CA LEU A 109 1.29 -11.06 -2.49
C LEU A 109 1.56 -12.50 -2.92
N GLU A 110 1.10 -13.50 -2.16
CA GLU A 110 1.23 -14.91 -2.52
C GLU A 110 0.41 -15.27 -3.76
N GLU A 111 -0.81 -14.72 -3.91
CA GLU A 111 -1.64 -14.83 -5.13
C GLU A 111 -0.97 -14.14 -6.33
N ALA A 112 -0.18 -13.08 -6.10
CA ALA A 112 0.64 -12.44 -7.12
C ALA A 112 1.95 -13.20 -7.46
N ASN A 113 2.10 -14.45 -6.95
CA ASN A 113 3.24 -15.35 -7.12
C ASN A 113 4.54 -14.92 -6.41
N PHE A 114 4.46 -14.14 -5.34
CA PHE A 114 5.59 -13.92 -4.45
C PHE A 114 5.63 -14.97 -3.31
N LYS A 115 6.84 -15.28 -2.84
CA LYS A 115 7.04 -15.98 -1.57
C LYS A 115 7.12 -14.96 -0.46
N VAL A 116 6.29 -15.11 0.60
CA VAL A 116 6.27 -14.20 1.74
C VAL A 116 6.69 -14.96 3.01
N PRO A 117 8.02 -15.09 3.28
CA PRO A 117 8.52 -15.85 4.43
C PRO A 117 7.96 -15.35 5.77
N PHE A 118 7.80 -14.04 5.89
CA PHE A 118 7.20 -13.44 7.08
C PHE A 118 6.42 -12.16 6.78
N VAL A 119 5.45 -11.91 7.64
CA VAL A 119 4.83 -10.59 7.82
C VAL A 119 4.97 -10.21 9.29
N ARG A 120 5.42 -8.99 9.56
CA ARG A 120 5.57 -8.44 10.91
C ARG A 120 4.73 -7.18 11.04
N GLY A 121 3.73 -7.24 11.93
CA GLY A 121 2.84 -6.11 12.23
C GLY A 121 3.20 -5.44 13.55
N MET A 122 3.03 -4.12 13.65
CA MET A 122 3.16 -3.38 14.92
C MET A 122 1.96 -3.61 15.85
N GLY A 123 0.84 -4.13 15.33
CA GLY A 123 -0.37 -4.39 16.10
C GLY A 123 -1.24 -3.15 16.37
N LEU A 124 -1.05 -2.07 15.61
CA LEU A 124 -1.84 -0.85 15.76
C LEU A 124 -3.23 -1.04 15.14
N ILE A 125 -4.23 -0.52 15.85
CA ILE A 125 -5.63 -0.64 15.43
C ILE A 125 -6.23 0.73 15.07
N HIS A 126 -5.80 1.81 15.73
CA HIS A 126 -6.31 3.14 15.43
C HIS A 126 -5.52 3.80 14.31
N ASN A 127 -6.24 4.27 13.29
CA ASN A 127 -5.62 4.90 12.12
C ASN A 127 -4.79 6.15 12.48
N MET A 128 -5.21 6.89 13.50
CA MET A 128 -4.45 8.04 14.01
C MET A 128 -3.11 7.64 14.60
N ASP A 129 -3.03 6.49 15.28
CA ASP A 129 -1.78 6.03 15.88
C ASP A 129 -0.80 5.54 14.82
N VAL A 130 -1.29 4.94 13.73
CA VAL A 130 -0.46 4.61 12.57
C VAL A 130 0.24 5.84 12.00
N GLY A 131 -0.48 6.95 11.84
CA GLY A 131 0.08 8.20 11.32
C GLY A 131 1.08 8.90 12.26
N LYS A 132 1.02 8.62 13.56
CA LYS A 132 1.93 9.18 14.57
C LYS A 132 3.27 8.45 14.66
N VAL A 133 3.37 7.20 14.15
CA VAL A 133 4.63 6.45 14.19
C VAL A 133 5.72 7.21 13.43
N THR A 134 6.78 7.53 14.11
CA THR A 134 7.90 8.30 13.55
C THR A 134 8.78 7.45 12.62
N PRO A 135 9.52 8.07 11.69
CA PRO A 135 10.48 7.35 10.83
C PRO A 135 11.53 6.55 11.61
N ASP A 136 11.98 7.07 12.77
CA ASP A 136 12.94 6.38 13.64
C ASP A 136 12.34 5.14 14.29
N GLU A 137 11.10 5.22 14.78
CA GLU A 137 10.37 4.05 15.32
C GLU A 137 10.14 3.00 14.25
N ILE A 138 9.81 3.39 13.00
CA ILE A 138 9.68 2.48 11.87
C ILE A 138 11.02 1.79 11.59
N CYS A 139 12.10 2.57 11.53
CA CYS A 139 13.44 2.05 11.31
C CYS A 139 13.82 1.04 12.39
N HIS A 140 13.61 1.39 13.67
CA HIS A 140 13.87 0.51 14.81
C HIS A 140 13.07 -0.78 14.72
N PHE A 141 11.76 -0.68 14.46
CA PHE A 141 10.86 -1.84 14.31
C PHE A 141 11.33 -2.80 13.21
N VAL A 142 11.64 -2.27 12.03
CA VAL A 142 12.12 -3.09 10.90
C VAL A 142 13.42 -3.80 11.25
N LEU A 143 14.39 -3.09 11.82
CA LEU A 143 15.70 -3.66 12.19
C LEU A 143 15.60 -4.70 13.31
N GLN A 144 14.71 -4.50 14.27
CA GLN A 144 14.48 -5.43 15.38
C GLN A 144 13.71 -6.68 14.94
N LYS A 145 12.70 -6.53 14.07
CA LYS A 145 11.78 -7.61 13.69
C LYS A 145 12.18 -8.36 12.43
N ARG A 146 13.14 -7.88 11.67
CA ARG A 146 13.74 -8.67 10.58
C ARG A 146 14.43 -9.89 11.16
N ASP A 147 14.40 -10.96 10.41
CA ASP A 147 15.22 -12.13 10.70
C ASP A 147 16.39 -12.18 9.69
N PRO A 148 17.63 -11.91 10.14
CA PRO A 148 18.80 -11.91 9.24
C PRO A 148 19.09 -13.29 8.63
N SER A 149 18.59 -14.38 9.23
CA SER A 149 18.76 -15.75 8.71
C SER A 149 17.77 -16.06 7.59
N THR A 150 16.66 -15.34 7.52
CA THR A 150 15.65 -15.48 6.47
C THR A 150 16.04 -14.67 5.25
N LEU A 151 16.44 -15.35 4.17
CA LEU A 151 16.77 -14.71 2.90
C LEU A 151 15.53 -14.11 2.25
N VAL A 152 15.54 -12.81 2.02
CA VAL A 152 14.56 -12.05 1.23
C VAL A 152 15.28 -11.23 0.16
N GLU A 153 14.59 -10.96 -0.94
CA GLU A 153 15.12 -10.20 -2.08
C GLU A 153 14.64 -8.75 -2.08
N ALA A 154 13.53 -8.48 -1.38
CA ALA A 154 13.05 -7.13 -1.09
C ALA A 154 12.27 -7.08 0.23
N TYR A 155 12.19 -5.91 0.83
CA TYR A 155 11.26 -5.59 1.90
C TYR A 155 10.11 -4.74 1.36
N PHE A 156 8.90 -5.04 1.80
CA PHE A 156 7.72 -4.21 1.58
C PHE A 156 7.25 -3.60 2.90
N LEU A 157 7.23 -2.27 2.98
CA LEU A 157 6.67 -1.51 4.09
C LEU A 157 5.27 -1.02 3.69
N SER A 158 4.26 -1.69 4.23
CA SER A 158 2.86 -1.58 3.82
C SER A 158 2.10 -0.57 4.67
N CYS A 159 1.55 0.41 4.09
CA CYS A 159 0.52 1.38 4.51
C CYS A 159 0.80 2.78 3.97
N THR A 160 -0.19 3.44 3.42
CA THR A 160 -0.07 4.83 2.92
C THR A 160 -0.12 5.87 4.03
N ASN A 161 -0.72 5.54 5.19
CA ASN A 161 -0.75 6.42 6.37
C ASN A 161 0.49 6.26 7.29
N TRP A 162 1.32 5.24 7.05
CA TRP A 162 2.56 5.01 7.77
C TRP A 162 3.69 5.82 7.12
N ARG A 163 4.49 6.51 7.92
CA ARG A 163 5.59 7.37 7.43
C ARG A 163 6.79 6.57 6.93
N ALA A 164 6.50 5.44 6.28
CA ALA A 164 7.50 4.47 5.81
C ALA A 164 8.43 5.06 4.74
N TYR A 165 7.93 5.94 3.86
CA TYR A 165 8.77 6.61 2.87
C TYR A 165 9.85 7.47 3.53
N GLU A 166 9.51 8.19 4.58
CA GLU A 166 10.45 9.03 5.33
C GLU A 166 11.51 8.23 6.09
N SER A 167 11.25 6.95 6.40
CA SER A 167 12.22 6.06 7.04
C SER A 167 13.28 5.48 6.08
N LEU A 168 13.07 5.57 4.76
CA LEU A 168 13.97 4.99 3.76
C LEU A 168 15.43 5.44 3.87
N PRO A 169 15.75 6.74 4.08
CA PRO A 169 17.15 7.18 4.22
C PRO A 169 17.87 6.51 5.40
N LEU A 170 17.16 6.25 6.50
CA LEU A 170 17.69 5.56 7.69
C LEU A 170 17.88 4.06 7.43
N LEU A 171 16.88 3.42 6.82
CA LEU A 171 16.89 2.00 6.51
C LEU A 171 17.96 1.64 5.46
N LYS A 172 18.08 2.42 4.38
CA LYS A 172 19.06 2.19 3.30
C LYS A 172 20.52 2.26 3.77
N LYS A 173 20.79 3.00 4.87
CA LYS A 173 22.13 3.00 5.49
C LYS A 173 22.45 1.70 6.23
N LYS A 174 21.45 0.92 6.60
CA LYS A 174 21.57 -0.26 7.48
C LYS A 174 21.19 -1.59 6.80
N LEU A 175 20.54 -1.51 5.64
CA LEU A 175 20.05 -2.66 4.89
C LEU A 175 20.52 -2.57 3.45
N SER A 176 21.10 -3.66 2.95
CA SER A 176 21.47 -3.81 1.54
C SER A 176 20.32 -4.31 0.66
N VAL A 177 19.26 -4.85 1.29
CA VAL A 177 18.08 -5.37 0.59
C VAL A 177 17.21 -4.20 0.12
N PRO A 178 16.75 -4.19 -1.13
CA PRO A 178 15.83 -3.18 -1.65
C PRO A 178 14.55 -3.05 -0.81
N ILE A 179 14.02 -1.85 -0.74
CA ILE A 179 12.81 -1.56 0.06
C ILE A 179 11.79 -0.85 -0.82
N VAL A 180 10.57 -1.39 -0.85
CA VAL A 180 9.39 -0.78 -1.48
C VAL A 180 8.45 -0.28 -0.39
N THR A 181 7.91 0.92 -0.56
CA THR A 181 6.86 1.45 0.30
C THR A 181 5.58 1.69 -0.51
N SER A 182 4.43 1.61 0.14
CA SER A 182 3.12 1.87 -0.49
C SER A 182 3.08 3.21 -1.22
N ASN A 183 3.54 4.27 -0.57
CA ASN A 183 3.52 5.63 -1.14
C ASN A 183 4.45 5.78 -2.35
N GLN A 184 5.68 5.25 -2.25
CA GLN A 184 6.63 5.31 -3.36
C GLN A 184 6.09 4.57 -4.59
N ALA A 185 5.60 3.36 -4.41
CA ALA A 185 5.11 2.53 -5.51
C ALA A 185 3.94 3.19 -6.26
N VAL A 186 2.94 3.69 -5.52
CA VAL A 186 1.77 4.30 -6.15
C VAL A 186 2.12 5.62 -6.87
N ILE A 187 2.99 6.45 -6.29
CA ILE A 187 3.45 7.69 -6.95
C ILE A 187 4.22 7.35 -8.23
N GLN A 188 5.07 6.32 -8.20
CA GLN A 188 5.81 5.87 -9.37
C GLN A 188 4.87 5.38 -10.48
N SER A 189 3.82 4.61 -10.13
CA SER A 189 2.83 4.14 -11.10
C SER A 189 2.05 5.30 -11.74
N VAL A 190 1.65 6.30 -10.96
CA VAL A 190 1.00 7.51 -11.48
C VAL A 190 1.92 8.26 -12.43
N LYS A 191 3.19 8.46 -12.07
CA LYS A 191 4.19 9.11 -12.94
C LYS A 191 4.40 8.37 -14.24
N ASN A 192 4.50 7.04 -14.20
CA ASN A 192 4.61 6.20 -15.38
C ASN A 192 3.40 6.39 -16.31
N TYR A 193 2.20 6.37 -15.73
CA TYR A 193 0.97 6.57 -16.48
C TYR A 193 0.90 7.94 -17.15
N LEU A 194 1.29 8.99 -16.44
CA LEU A 194 1.28 10.37 -16.97
C LEU A 194 2.45 10.69 -17.90
N GLY A 195 3.36 9.73 -18.15
CA GLY A 195 4.52 9.93 -19.02
C GLY A 195 5.62 10.82 -18.42
N GLU A 196 5.62 11.07 -17.11
CA GLU A 196 6.60 11.87 -16.39
C GLU A 196 7.91 11.10 -16.08
N ILE A 197 8.08 9.90 -16.64
CA ILE A 197 9.29 9.10 -16.48
C ILE A 197 10.05 9.09 -17.79
N GLY A 198 11.12 9.80 -17.82
CA GLY A 198 12.06 9.84 -18.94
C GLY A 198 12.33 11.23 -19.52
N SER A 199 11.99 12.26 -18.74
CA SER A 199 12.49 13.63 -19.00
C SER A 199 13.65 13.98 -18.10
#